data_a629726cfdb5f45501694550c7748ef4
#
_entry.id   a629726cfdb5f45501694550c7748ef4
#
_cell.length_a   1.000
_cell.length_b   1.000
_cell.length_c   1.000
_cell.angle_alpha   90.00
_cell.angle_beta   90.00
_cell.angle_gamma   90.00
#
_symmetry.space_group_name_H-M   'P 1'
#
loop_
_entity.id
_entity.type
_entity.pdbx_description
1 polymer ?
#
loop_
_entity_poly.entity_id
_entity_poly.type
_entity_poly.pdbx_seq_one_letter_code
_entity_poly.pdbx_strand_id
1 'polypeptide(L)'
;MAMKKIDKNQAKLGIKTYDYNVPKDHISRFVVKFIEEVYPILEIKENKKKRGRPSYPICSMLKLLVYAKIDHIESTRVIEEMAKFHDIYKFVCDRITPDERSIQRYRNDLGSYYEILLKMTLEMAVKKGFTQFNHVEIDGTIKKAHNSNQNMISKKETNLLAKYYQGIEIDPKKLEKLNKPAQKILNDKEMSDDEKLELLYDIRTQFKFTGQDKIPMNDIEARMMKGKKGNFLVAYNIQSAVDYDTKMICALHVTQSPTDHYQLPEVADKAINNMGKVPTHMSADTIYLNRISLSYFVNKGIDGLIPTRKQSKEKIKQLNPNQFHKDHFFYISDLDLFMCPAGQPMYFYKEYTEKNKDPNKPDKVKRLYNNYSACKYCIHRKDCLTEKQTHKTITENGGRLERAMFFKMEKEEYKKEFSKRPSVEGPFGIFKEQYHVEQEIVIGMTKTEERLNLDALAYNIKRLYNLIQGEQNNKEDIVDFCESISTTHQLKLDVDIY
;
A
#
# COMPACT_ATOMS: atom_id res chain seq x y z
N MET A 1 3.55 -57.24 -13.56
CA MET A 1 2.97 -56.10 -14.26
C MET A 1 3.96 -55.66 -15.33
N ALA A 2 3.57 -55.65 -16.60
CA ALA A 2 4.44 -55.18 -17.68
C ALA A 2 4.51 -53.67 -17.65
N MET A 3 5.73 -53.08 -17.57
CA MET A 3 5.91 -51.64 -17.65
C MET A 3 5.62 -51.16 -19.08
N LYS A 4 4.85 -50.04 -19.17
CA LYS A 4 4.53 -49.40 -20.46
C LYS A 4 5.83 -48.85 -21.07
N LYS A 5 6.20 -49.33 -22.26
CA LYS A 5 7.34 -48.77 -23.03
C LYS A 5 6.96 -47.36 -23.47
N ILE A 6 7.72 -46.38 -23.01
CA ILE A 6 7.58 -44.97 -23.43
C ILE A 6 8.61 -44.73 -24.53
N ASP A 7 8.16 -44.49 -25.77
CA ASP A 7 9.01 -44.08 -26.86
C ASP A 7 9.00 -42.56 -27.02
N LYS A 8 10.12 -41.92 -26.73
CA LYS A 8 10.28 -40.46 -26.84
C LYS A 8 10.20 -39.94 -28.27
N ASN A 9 10.39 -40.82 -29.25
CA ASN A 9 10.44 -40.49 -30.68
C ASN A 9 9.11 -40.81 -31.39
N GLN A 10 8.09 -41.26 -30.65
CA GLN A 10 6.79 -41.55 -31.24
C GLN A 10 6.12 -40.27 -31.72
N ALA A 11 6.02 -40.09 -33.02
CA ALA A 11 5.34 -38.97 -33.66
C ALA A 11 3.80 -39.07 -33.39
N LYS A 12 3.18 -38.03 -32.87
CA LYS A 12 1.74 -37.86 -32.89
C LYS A 12 1.30 -37.25 -34.20
N LEU A 13 0.67 -38.03 -35.05
CA LEU A 13 -0.01 -37.56 -36.25
C LEU A 13 -1.34 -36.90 -35.82
N GLY A 14 -1.46 -35.57 -35.98
CA GLY A 14 -2.69 -34.83 -35.79
C GLY A 14 -2.42 -33.31 -35.84
N ILE A 15 -3.21 -32.58 -36.60
CA ILE A 15 -3.21 -31.12 -36.61
C ILE A 15 -3.88 -30.67 -35.30
N LYS A 16 -3.10 -30.25 -34.33
CA LYS A 16 -3.62 -29.70 -33.05
C LYS A 16 -3.22 -28.24 -32.97
N THR A 17 -4.23 -27.40 -32.73
CA THR A 17 -4.00 -25.98 -32.38
C THR A 17 -3.50 -25.90 -30.95
N TYR A 18 -2.79 -24.83 -30.60
CA TYR A 18 -2.38 -24.59 -29.19
C TYR A 18 -3.61 -24.48 -28.28
N ASP A 19 -4.71 -23.98 -28.78
CA ASP A 19 -6.01 -23.94 -28.11
C ASP A 19 -6.50 -25.32 -27.66
N TYR A 20 -6.25 -26.37 -28.49
CA TYR A 20 -6.61 -27.76 -28.16
C TYR A 20 -5.87 -28.30 -26.94
N ASN A 21 -4.64 -27.84 -26.68
CA ASN A 21 -3.79 -28.32 -25.60
C ASN A 21 -4.10 -27.61 -24.25
N VAL A 22 -4.90 -26.54 -24.27
CA VAL A 22 -5.28 -25.80 -23.07
C VAL A 22 -6.65 -26.27 -22.59
N PRO A 23 -6.79 -26.73 -21.33
CA PRO A 23 -8.10 -27.13 -20.78
C PRO A 23 -9.13 -26.02 -20.92
N LYS A 24 -10.40 -26.36 -21.13
CA LYS A 24 -11.47 -25.39 -21.35
C LYS A 24 -11.70 -24.48 -20.16
N ASP A 25 -11.51 -25.01 -18.95
CA ASP A 25 -11.65 -24.34 -17.64
C ASP A 25 -10.35 -23.73 -17.13
N HIS A 26 -9.29 -23.64 -17.92
CA HIS A 26 -7.99 -23.12 -17.46
C HIS A 26 -7.99 -21.59 -17.36
N ILE A 27 -7.44 -21.06 -16.25
CA ILE A 27 -7.37 -19.59 -15.98
C ILE A 27 -6.74 -18.79 -17.12
N SER A 28 -5.85 -19.37 -17.91
CA SER A 28 -5.24 -18.71 -19.07
C SER A 28 -6.28 -18.23 -20.09
N ARG A 29 -7.38 -18.96 -20.28
CA ARG A 29 -8.48 -18.56 -21.16
C ARG A 29 -9.19 -17.33 -20.65
N PHE A 30 -9.41 -17.27 -19.34
CA PHE A 30 -10.00 -16.09 -18.69
C PHE A 30 -9.08 -14.86 -18.86
N VAL A 31 -7.76 -15.03 -18.65
CA VAL A 31 -6.78 -13.94 -18.85
C VAL A 31 -6.79 -13.43 -20.29
N VAL A 32 -6.72 -14.35 -21.27
CA VAL A 32 -6.74 -13.98 -22.71
C VAL A 32 -7.99 -13.15 -23.01
N LYS A 33 -9.14 -13.65 -22.63
CA LYS A 33 -10.41 -13.01 -22.92
C LYS A 33 -10.57 -11.67 -22.17
N PHE A 34 -10.24 -11.62 -20.88
CA PHE A 34 -10.24 -10.38 -20.11
C PHE A 34 -9.40 -9.30 -20.78
N ILE A 35 -8.15 -9.61 -21.11
CA ILE A 35 -7.25 -8.63 -21.75
C ILE A 35 -7.74 -8.21 -23.13
N GLU A 36 -8.20 -9.13 -23.95
CA GLU A 36 -8.73 -8.80 -25.30
C GLU A 36 -9.94 -7.87 -25.27
N GLU A 37 -10.79 -8.00 -24.27
CA GLU A 37 -11.96 -7.14 -24.12
C GLU A 37 -11.64 -5.75 -23.54
N VAL A 38 -10.68 -5.68 -22.60
CA VAL A 38 -10.31 -4.39 -21.99
C VAL A 38 -9.26 -3.63 -22.79
N TYR A 39 -8.48 -4.30 -23.65
CA TYR A 39 -7.41 -3.69 -24.43
C TYR A 39 -7.87 -2.51 -25.31
N PRO A 40 -8.99 -2.58 -26.04
CA PRO A 40 -9.48 -1.46 -26.83
C PRO A 40 -9.78 -0.20 -26.00
N ILE A 41 -10.16 -0.37 -24.72
CA ILE A 41 -10.51 0.72 -23.80
C ILE A 41 -9.26 1.48 -23.35
N LEU A 42 -8.08 0.81 -23.34
CA LEU A 42 -6.83 1.42 -22.89
C LEU A 42 -6.30 2.49 -23.86
N GLU A 43 -6.82 2.58 -25.09
CA GLU A 43 -6.41 3.54 -26.13
C GLU A 43 -4.89 3.66 -26.30
N ILE A 44 -4.16 2.55 -26.14
CA ILE A 44 -2.69 2.54 -26.20
C ILE A 44 -2.24 2.90 -27.62
N LYS A 45 -1.57 4.02 -27.75
CA LYS A 45 -0.99 4.46 -29.03
C LYS A 45 0.15 3.55 -29.45
N GLU A 46 -0.08 2.71 -30.46
CA GLU A 46 0.99 1.92 -31.05
C GLU A 46 1.95 2.81 -31.84
N ASN A 47 3.21 2.89 -31.37
CA ASN A 47 4.27 3.57 -32.10
C ASN A 47 4.65 2.74 -33.33
N LYS A 48 4.00 2.98 -34.45
CA LYS A 48 4.36 2.37 -35.76
C LYS A 48 5.66 2.96 -36.25
N LYS A 49 6.81 2.41 -35.79
CA LYS A 49 8.13 2.76 -36.34
C LYS A 49 8.15 2.40 -37.82
N LYS A 50 8.40 3.41 -38.66
CA LYS A 50 8.46 3.22 -40.13
C LYS A 50 9.71 2.45 -40.60
N ARG A 51 10.73 2.25 -39.75
CA ARG A 51 11.99 1.54 -40.05
C ARG A 51 12.43 0.68 -38.86
N GLY A 52 13.02 -0.48 -39.15
CA GLY A 52 13.53 -1.43 -38.18
C GLY A 52 12.65 -2.67 -38.03
N ARG A 53 13.03 -3.59 -37.12
CA ARG A 53 12.22 -4.77 -36.77
C ARG A 53 10.87 -4.37 -36.22
N PRO A 54 9.75 -4.96 -36.68
CA PRO A 54 8.43 -4.69 -36.13
C PRO A 54 8.39 -4.94 -34.62
N SER A 55 7.67 -4.10 -33.88
CA SER A 55 7.39 -4.31 -32.47
C SER A 55 6.41 -5.48 -32.28
N TYR A 56 6.51 -6.17 -31.14
CA TYR A 56 5.50 -7.16 -30.78
C TYR A 56 4.15 -6.50 -30.52
N PRO A 57 3.01 -7.16 -30.83
CA PRO A 57 1.68 -6.64 -30.49
C PRO A 57 1.56 -6.40 -29.00
N ILE A 58 1.11 -5.21 -28.62
CA ILE A 58 1.04 -4.79 -27.20
C ILE A 58 0.05 -5.68 -26.43
N CYS A 59 -1.09 -5.99 -27.03
CA CYS A 59 -2.10 -6.89 -26.43
C CYS A 59 -1.50 -8.27 -26.09
N SER A 60 -0.74 -8.88 -27.00
CA SER A 60 -0.09 -10.18 -26.75
C SER A 60 0.97 -10.11 -25.65
N MET A 61 1.73 -9.00 -25.60
CA MET A 61 2.71 -8.77 -24.54
C MET A 61 2.04 -8.55 -23.19
N LEU A 62 0.91 -7.83 -23.15
CA LEU A 62 0.13 -7.60 -21.94
C LEU A 62 -0.45 -8.92 -21.39
N LYS A 63 -1.04 -9.75 -22.26
CA LYS A 63 -1.51 -11.11 -21.90
C LYS A 63 -0.37 -11.94 -21.29
N LEU A 64 0.80 -11.92 -21.92
CA LEU A 64 1.99 -12.65 -21.46
C LEU A 64 2.46 -12.18 -20.07
N LEU A 65 2.56 -10.86 -19.85
CA LEU A 65 3.04 -10.29 -18.60
C LEU A 65 2.07 -10.57 -17.44
N VAL A 66 0.77 -10.41 -17.66
CA VAL A 66 -0.25 -10.67 -16.65
C VAL A 66 -0.32 -12.16 -16.33
N TYR A 67 -0.30 -13.03 -17.32
CA TYR A 67 -0.32 -14.48 -17.09
C TYR A 67 0.93 -14.98 -16.38
N ALA A 68 2.11 -14.48 -16.74
CA ALA A 68 3.35 -14.83 -16.05
C ALA A 68 3.31 -14.47 -14.56
N LYS A 69 2.67 -13.33 -14.23
CA LYS A 69 2.45 -12.94 -12.83
C LYS A 69 1.48 -13.87 -12.10
N ILE A 70 0.40 -14.29 -12.72
CA ILE A 70 -0.55 -15.26 -12.16
C ILE A 70 0.14 -16.60 -11.87
N ASP A 71 1.09 -16.97 -12.74
CA ASP A 71 1.91 -18.18 -12.63
C ASP A 71 3.16 -18.00 -11.72
N HIS A 72 3.25 -16.85 -11.06
CA HIS A 72 4.33 -16.46 -10.13
C HIS A 72 5.74 -16.44 -10.75
N ILE A 73 5.84 -16.21 -12.07
CA ILE A 73 7.11 -16.10 -12.80
C ILE A 73 7.56 -14.64 -12.90
N GLU A 74 8.66 -14.32 -12.22
CA GLU A 74 9.25 -12.98 -12.20
C GLU A 74 10.36 -12.80 -13.26
N SER A 75 11.16 -13.83 -13.48
CA SER A 75 12.33 -13.78 -14.34
C SER A 75 11.93 -13.64 -15.81
N THR A 76 12.38 -12.56 -16.45
CA THR A 76 12.16 -12.32 -17.89
C THR A 76 12.75 -13.40 -18.77
N ARG A 77 13.87 -14.03 -18.35
CA ARG A 77 14.47 -15.18 -19.03
C ARG A 77 13.56 -16.39 -18.99
N VAL A 78 12.98 -16.68 -17.82
CA VAL A 78 12.04 -17.80 -17.69
C VAL A 78 10.77 -17.53 -18.50
N ILE A 79 10.26 -16.29 -18.52
CA ILE A 79 9.10 -15.92 -19.36
C ILE A 79 9.41 -16.11 -20.84
N GLU A 80 10.59 -15.73 -21.30
CA GLU A 80 11.07 -15.98 -22.69
C GLU A 80 11.07 -17.47 -23.01
N GLU A 81 11.63 -18.30 -22.10
CA GLU A 81 11.68 -19.75 -22.27
C GLU A 81 10.28 -20.36 -22.30
N MET A 82 9.40 -19.95 -21.40
CA MET A 82 8.01 -20.41 -21.35
C MET A 82 7.25 -20.04 -22.64
N ALA A 83 7.40 -18.81 -23.14
CA ALA A 83 6.78 -18.37 -24.39
C ALA A 83 7.27 -19.18 -25.61
N LYS A 84 8.51 -19.65 -25.57
CA LYS A 84 9.09 -20.49 -26.64
C LYS A 84 8.65 -21.96 -26.61
N PHE A 85 8.51 -22.55 -25.43
CA PHE A 85 8.41 -24.00 -25.30
C PHE A 85 7.10 -24.48 -24.65
N HIS A 86 6.43 -23.68 -23.86
CA HIS A 86 5.25 -24.11 -23.12
C HIS A 86 3.93 -23.78 -23.86
N ASP A 87 3.08 -24.76 -24.10
CA ASP A 87 1.88 -24.60 -24.93
C ASP A 87 0.89 -23.58 -24.40
N ILE A 88 0.68 -23.51 -23.07
CA ILE A 88 -0.21 -22.51 -22.46
C ILE A 88 0.32 -21.10 -22.70
N TYR A 89 1.62 -20.88 -22.57
CA TYR A 89 2.23 -19.56 -22.83
C TYR A 89 2.13 -19.18 -24.31
N LYS A 90 2.34 -20.12 -25.22
CA LYS A 90 2.13 -19.90 -26.66
C LYS A 90 0.69 -19.52 -26.98
N PHE A 91 -0.27 -20.17 -26.31
CA PHE A 91 -1.69 -19.81 -26.44
C PHE A 91 -1.95 -18.38 -25.92
N VAL A 92 -1.46 -18.05 -24.72
CA VAL A 92 -1.67 -16.74 -24.07
C VAL A 92 -1.06 -15.60 -24.89
N CYS A 93 0.15 -15.77 -25.41
CA CYS A 93 0.87 -14.72 -26.11
C CYS A 93 0.74 -14.74 -27.64
N ASP A 94 -0.29 -15.40 -28.18
CA ASP A 94 -0.55 -15.47 -29.63
C ASP A 94 0.68 -15.97 -30.42
N ARG A 95 1.45 -16.89 -29.83
CA ARG A 95 2.66 -17.49 -30.41
C ARG A 95 3.81 -16.53 -30.66
N ILE A 96 3.80 -15.32 -30.11
CA ILE A 96 4.99 -14.48 -30.16
C ILE A 96 6.10 -15.06 -29.28
N THR A 97 7.33 -14.85 -29.69
CA THR A 97 8.53 -15.32 -28.95
C THR A 97 9.42 -14.11 -28.62
N PRO A 98 9.00 -13.26 -27.66
CA PRO A 98 9.77 -12.09 -27.29
C PRO A 98 11.05 -12.50 -26.56
N ASP A 99 12.13 -11.75 -26.79
CA ASP A 99 13.37 -11.87 -26.04
C ASP A 99 13.27 -11.19 -24.66
N GLU A 100 14.18 -11.55 -23.74
CA GLU A 100 14.25 -11.03 -22.36
C GLU A 100 14.21 -9.50 -22.29
N ARG A 101 14.96 -8.81 -23.17
CA ARG A 101 15.03 -7.34 -23.17
C ARG A 101 13.71 -6.70 -23.62
N SER A 102 13.06 -7.32 -24.61
CA SER A 102 11.74 -6.90 -25.06
C SER A 102 10.70 -7.07 -23.95
N ILE A 103 10.69 -8.21 -23.25
CA ILE A 103 9.78 -8.45 -22.11
C ILE A 103 10.00 -7.38 -21.03
N GLN A 104 11.25 -7.10 -20.66
CA GLN A 104 11.57 -6.09 -19.65
C GLN A 104 11.12 -4.68 -20.07
N ARG A 105 11.34 -4.32 -21.35
CA ARG A 105 10.90 -3.02 -21.88
C ARG A 105 9.39 -2.88 -21.82
N TYR A 106 8.64 -3.85 -22.35
CA TYR A 106 7.17 -3.79 -22.33
C TYR A 106 6.61 -3.78 -20.90
N ARG A 107 7.24 -4.51 -19.95
CA ARG A 107 6.87 -4.46 -18.54
C ARG A 107 6.94 -3.06 -17.96
N ASN A 108 7.97 -2.29 -18.34
CA ASN A 108 8.15 -0.91 -17.90
C ASN A 108 7.22 0.06 -18.67
N ASP A 109 7.11 -0.11 -20.00
CA ASP A 109 6.33 0.80 -20.84
C ASP A 109 4.81 0.71 -20.56
N LEU A 110 4.35 -0.43 -20.04
CA LEU A 110 2.95 -0.67 -19.71
C LEU A 110 2.62 -0.39 -18.23
N GLY A 111 3.57 0.11 -17.46
CA GLY A 111 3.43 0.32 -16.02
C GLY A 111 2.20 1.12 -15.62
N SER A 112 1.95 2.25 -16.26
CA SER A 112 0.81 3.13 -16.00
C SER A 112 -0.56 2.51 -16.30
N TYR A 113 -0.62 1.47 -17.13
CA TYR A 113 -1.88 0.81 -17.47
C TYR A 113 -2.31 -0.26 -16.48
N TYR A 114 -1.42 -0.74 -15.62
CA TYR A 114 -1.77 -1.82 -14.67
C TYR A 114 -2.81 -1.38 -13.64
N GLU A 115 -2.80 -0.12 -13.20
CA GLU A 115 -3.82 0.42 -12.30
C GLU A 115 -5.18 0.53 -13.00
N ILE A 116 -5.21 0.93 -14.26
CA ILE A 116 -6.44 0.98 -15.06
C ILE A 116 -7.06 -0.42 -15.20
N LEU A 117 -6.22 -1.42 -15.50
CA LEU A 117 -6.66 -2.81 -15.58
C LEU A 117 -7.14 -3.34 -14.22
N LEU A 118 -6.47 -2.95 -13.12
CA LEU A 118 -6.91 -3.27 -11.77
C LEU A 118 -8.32 -2.74 -11.51
N LYS A 119 -8.58 -1.48 -11.84
CA LYS A 119 -9.91 -0.86 -11.77
C LYS A 119 -10.95 -1.67 -12.54
N MET A 120 -10.64 -2.12 -13.76
CA MET A 120 -11.55 -2.93 -14.57
C MET A 120 -11.91 -4.27 -13.91
N THR A 121 -10.98 -4.90 -13.16
CA THR A 121 -11.34 -6.11 -12.39
C THR A 121 -12.36 -5.81 -11.30
N LEU A 122 -12.28 -4.65 -10.65
CA LEU A 122 -13.23 -4.23 -9.61
C LEU A 122 -14.60 -3.93 -10.21
N GLU A 123 -14.66 -3.23 -11.33
CA GLU A 123 -15.90 -2.97 -12.05
C GLU A 123 -16.58 -4.26 -12.47
N MET A 124 -15.81 -5.25 -12.94
CA MET A 124 -16.33 -6.57 -13.28
C MET A 124 -16.93 -7.28 -12.06
N ALA A 125 -16.28 -7.21 -10.90
CA ALA A 125 -16.80 -7.82 -9.67
C ALA A 125 -18.15 -7.21 -9.24
N VAL A 126 -18.32 -5.89 -9.40
CA VAL A 126 -19.60 -5.20 -9.13
C VAL A 126 -20.67 -5.62 -10.13
N LYS A 127 -20.35 -5.64 -11.43
CA LYS A 127 -21.29 -6.02 -12.49
C LYS A 127 -21.82 -7.44 -12.29
N LYS A 128 -20.99 -8.33 -11.74
CA LYS A 128 -21.38 -9.73 -11.42
C LYS A 128 -22.05 -9.89 -10.06
N GLY A 129 -22.20 -8.82 -9.30
CA GLY A 129 -22.85 -8.86 -7.99
C GLY A 129 -22.00 -9.48 -6.88
N PHE A 130 -20.69 -9.72 -7.10
CA PHE A 130 -19.81 -10.29 -6.08
C PHE A 130 -19.55 -9.35 -4.91
N THR A 131 -19.63 -8.04 -5.15
CA THR A 131 -19.46 -7.01 -4.14
C THR A 131 -20.24 -5.75 -4.48
N GLN A 132 -20.51 -4.96 -3.45
CA GLN A 132 -20.98 -3.59 -3.55
C GLN A 132 -19.97 -2.61 -2.93
N PHE A 133 -18.75 -3.06 -2.60
CA PHE A 133 -17.71 -2.29 -1.91
C PHE A 133 -18.24 -1.54 -0.68
N ASN A 134 -19.09 -2.19 0.11
CA ASN A 134 -19.67 -1.55 1.29
C ASN A 134 -18.69 -1.44 2.44
N HIS A 135 -17.74 -2.36 2.55
CA HIS A 135 -16.74 -2.36 3.61
C HIS A 135 -15.33 -2.58 3.02
N VAL A 136 -14.45 -1.63 3.24
CA VAL A 136 -13.05 -1.66 2.78
C VAL A 136 -12.12 -1.62 3.97
N GLU A 137 -11.10 -2.46 3.95
CA GLU A 137 -10.08 -2.49 4.99
C GLU A 137 -8.76 -1.90 4.49
N ILE A 138 -8.14 -1.06 5.35
CA ILE A 138 -6.85 -0.45 5.11
C ILE A 138 -5.80 -1.07 6.02
N ASP A 139 -4.67 -1.46 5.43
CA ASP A 139 -3.49 -1.94 6.16
C ASP A 139 -2.20 -1.51 5.45
N GLY A 140 -1.11 -1.47 6.22
CA GLY A 140 0.21 -1.10 5.75
C GLY A 140 1.23 -2.22 5.85
N THR A 141 2.20 -2.22 4.93
CA THR A 141 3.33 -3.14 5.00
C THR A 141 4.61 -2.50 4.47
N ILE A 142 5.74 -2.91 5.03
CA ILE A 142 7.05 -2.43 4.58
C ILE A 142 7.61 -3.39 3.54
N LYS A 143 8.03 -2.85 2.38
CA LYS A 143 8.72 -3.55 1.31
C LYS A 143 10.16 -3.08 1.22
N LYS A 144 11.13 -4.00 1.35
CA LYS A 144 12.55 -3.68 1.24
C LYS A 144 12.86 -3.16 -0.17
N ALA A 145 13.52 -2.01 -0.26
CA ALA A 145 13.95 -1.42 -1.53
C ALA A 145 15.20 -2.12 -2.09
N HIS A 146 15.48 -1.87 -3.36
CA HIS A 146 16.71 -2.38 -4.02
C HIS A 146 17.94 -1.61 -3.59
N ASN A 147 18.21 -1.62 -2.27
CA ASN A 147 19.37 -0.95 -1.68
C ASN A 147 19.92 -1.73 -0.48
N SER A 148 21.23 -1.74 -0.33
CA SER A 148 21.87 -2.25 0.90
C SER A 148 21.78 -1.22 2.01
N ASN A 149 21.56 -1.65 3.25
CA ASN A 149 21.58 -0.77 4.42
C ASN A 149 22.92 -0.03 4.62
N GLN A 150 24.01 -0.55 4.05
CA GLN A 150 25.33 0.07 4.12
C GLN A 150 25.57 1.10 3.00
N ASN A 151 24.75 1.08 1.92
CA ASN A 151 24.89 1.98 0.78
C ASN A 151 24.07 3.25 1.00
N MET A 152 24.45 4.04 1.99
CA MET A 152 23.80 5.28 2.38
C MET A 152 24.81 6.40 2.57
N ILE A 153 24.46 7.61 2.10
CA ILE A 153 25.25 8.83 2.32
C ILE A 153 24.61 9.68 3.43
N SER A 154 25.42 10.28 4.28
CA SER A 154 24.93 11.19 5.31
C SER A 154 24.87 12.64 4.83
N LYS A 155 24.03 13.46 5.49
CA LYS A 155 23.93 14.89 5.23
C LYS A 155 25.27 15.61 5.40
N LYS A 156 26.11 15.17 6.35
CA LYS A 156 27.44 15.74 6.58
C LYS A 156 28.38 15.47 5.42
N GLU A 157 28.41 14.23 4.92
CA GLU A 157 29.26 13.82 3.80
C GLU A 157 28.82 14.48 2.49
N THR A 158 27.50 14.55 2.23
CA THR A 158 26.94 15.24 1.07
C THR A 158 27.34 16.72 1.06
N ASN A 159 27.24 17.40 2.21
CA ASN A 159 27.63 18.79 2.31
C ASN A 159 29.15 19.00 2.13
N LEU A 160 29.96 18.04 2.61
CA LEU A 160 31.42 18.08 2.45
C LEU A 160 31.82 17.94 0.97
N LEU A 161 31.27 16.95 0.27
CA LEU A 161 31.49 16.73 -1.15
C LEU A 161 30.99 17.89 -2.02
N ALA A 162 29.81 18.44 -1.72
CA ALA A 162 29.28 19.59 -2.46
C ALA A 162 30.18 20.81 -2.34
N LYS A 163 30.77 21.08 -1.15
CA LYS A 163 31.76 22.14 -0.98
C LYS A 163 33.05 21.89 -1.77
N TYR A 164 33.51 20.64 -1.79
CA TYR A 164 34.70 20.23 -2.54
C TYR A 164 34.53 20.52 -4.04
N TYR A 165 33.40 20.08 -4.64
CA TYR A 165 33.11 20.33 -6.06
C TYR A 165 32.73 21.80 -6.38
N GLN A 166 32.42 22.61 -5.37
CA GLN A 166 32.29 24.07 -5.52
C GLN A 166 33.65 24.80 -5.47
N GLY A 167 34.78 24.10 -5.42
CA GLY A 167 36.10 24.67 -5.34
C GLY A 167 36.50 25.21 -3.95
N ILE A 168 35.76 24.85 -2.89
CA ILE A 168 36.13 25.23 -1.53
C ILE A 168 37.20 24.27 -1.03
N GLU A 169 38.30 24.83 -0.54
CA GLU A 169 39.42 24.03 0.00
C GLU A 169 38.97 23.19 1.19
N ILE A 170 39.21 21.88 1.12
CA ILE A 170 38.84 20.89 2.13
C ILE A 170 40.09 20.13 2.58
N ASP A 171 40.25 19.97 3.88
CA ASP A 171 41.32 19.14 4.46
C ASP A 171 41.27 17.71 3.89
N PRO A 172 42.34 17.23 3.22
CA PRO A 172 42.39 15.91 2.60
C PRO A 172 42.03 14.77 3.58
N LYS A 173 42.40 14.88 4.86
CA LYS A 173 42.06 13.89 5.91
C LYS A 173 40.55 13.75 6.11
N LYS A 174 39.74 14.75 5.79
CA LYS A 174 38.28 14.67 5.87
C LYS A 174 37.70 13.90 4.69
N LEU A 175 38.30 13.98 3.51
CA LEU A 175 37.91 13.23 2.33
C LEU A 175 38.26 11.74 2.46
N GLU A 176 39.41 11.41 3.09
CA GLU A 176 39.78 10.03 3.36
C GLU A 176 38.84 9.32 4.34
N LYS A 177 38.20 10.06 5.26
CA LYS A 177 37.27 9.54 6.26
C LYS A 177 35.84 9.38 5.78
N LEU A 178 35.55 9.68 4.53
CA LEU A 178 34.23 9.47 3.92
C LEU A 178 33.86 7.98 3.92
N ASN A 179 32.57 7.69 4.05
CA ASN A 179 32.09 6.31 3.92
C ASN A 179 32.19 5.83 2.45
N LYS A 180 32.06 4.50 2.26
CA LYS A 180 32.19 3.88 0.92
C LYS A 180 31.31 4.54 -0.17
N PRO A 181 30.01 4.82 0.05
CA PRO A 181 29.19 5.52 -0.92
C PRO A 181 29.70 6.92 -1.30
N ALA A 182 30.11 7.72 -0.31
CA ALA A 182 30.66 9.05 -0.55
C ALA A 182 32.04 8.99 -1.28
N GLN A 183 32.88 8.02 -0.93
CA GLN A 183 34.14 7.75 -1.63
C GLN A 183 33.88 7.28 -3.07
N LYS A 184 32.81 6.52 -3.33
CA LYS A 184 32.44 6.11 -4.69
C LYS A 184 32.13 7.32 -5.57
N ILE A 185 31.38 8.31 -5.09
CA ILE A 185 31.12 9.56 -5.81
C ILE A 185 32.42 10.31 -6.06
N LEU A 186 33.25 10.43 -5.02
CA LEU A 186 34.54 11.16 -5.12
C LEU A 186 35.45 10.55 -6.19
N ASN A 187 35.54 9.23 -6.26
CA ASN A 187 36.46 8.48 -7.13
C ASN A 187 35.83 8.07 -8.47
N ASP A 188 34.58 8.45 -8.73
CA ASP A 188 33.93 8.18 -10.00
C ASP A 188 34.60 8.99 -11.12
N LYS A 189 35.14 8.27 -12.11
CA LYS A 189 35.84 8.86 -13.27
C LYS A 189 34.93 9.04 -14.49
N GLU A 190 33.74 8.42 -14.46
CA GLU A 190 32.77 8.49 -15.57
C GLU A 190 31.91 9.74 -15.48
N MET A 191 31.68 10.25 -14.25
CA MET A 191 30.92 11.48 -14.00
C MET A 191 31.85 12.70 -13.99
N SER A 192 31.45 13.77 -14.67
CA SER A 192 32.07 15.09 -14.55
C SER A 192 31.81 15.72 -13.17
N ASP A 193 32.59 16.72 -12.78
CA ASP A 193 32.41 17.40 -11.50
C ASP A 193 31.06 18.11 -11.41
N ASP A 194 30.55 18.63 -12.54
CA ASP A 194 29.22 19.26 -12.60
C ASP A 194 28.09 18.23 -12.37
N GLU A 195 28.17 17.05 -13.00
CA GLU A 195 27.19 15.97 -12.80
C GLU A 195 27.21 15.46 -11.34
N LYS A 196 28.40 15.34 -10.73
CA LYS A 196 28.52 14.99 -9.31
C LYS A 196 27.88 16.06 -8.41
N LEU A 197 28.06 17.32 -8.75
CA LEU A 197 27.49 18.43 -8.00
C LEU A 197 25.97 18.45 -8.11
N GLU A 198 25.42 18.21 -9.30
CA GLU A 198 23.96 18.06 -9.52
C GLU A 198 23.39 16.92 -8.69
N LEU A 199 23.99 15.73 -8.75
CA LEU A 199 23.60 14.58 -7.91
C LEU A 199 23.60 14.93 -6.41
N LEU A 200 24.62 15.65 -5.94
CA LEU A 200 24.69 16.06 -4.54
C LEU A 200 23.62 17.09 -4.16
N TYR A 201 23.19 17.94 -5.10
CA TYR A 201 22.07 18.85 -4.88
C TYR A 201 20.74 18.12 -4.81
N ASP A 202 20.52 17.12 -5.66
CA ASP A 202 19.33 16.26 -5.58
C ASP A 202 19.25 15.53 -4.24
N ILE A 203 20.36 14.95 -3.80
CA ILE A 203 20.45 14.31 -2.47
C ILE A 203 20.18 15.34 -1.36
N ARG A 204 20.70 16.57 -1.44
CA ARG A 204 20.42 17.63 -0.46
C ARG A 204 18.95 18.03 -0.43
N THR A 205 18.30 18.04 -1.58
CA THR A 205 16.88 18.31 -1.71
C THR A 205 16.08 17.21 -0.98
N GLN A 206 16.43 15.96 -1.17
CA GLN A 206 15.82 14.84 -0.44
C GLN A 206 15.99 14.96 1.09
N PHE A 207 17.14 15.42 1.58
CA PHE A 207 17.31 15.69 3.02
C PHE A 207 16.37 16.76 3.56
N LYS A 208 16.06 17.80 2.77
CA LYS A 208 15.12 18.86 3.18
C LYS A 208 13.69 18.34 3.26
N PHE A 209 13.26 17.54 2.27
CA PHE A 209 11.90 16.99 2.25
C PHE A 209 11.66 15.92 3.30
N THR A 210 12.65 15.12 3.63
CA THR A 210 12.46 13.92 4.44
C THR A 210 12.85 14.09 5.90
N GLY A 211 13.65 15.10 6.22
CA GLY A 211 14.21 15.30 7.55
C GLY A 211 15.15 14.17 8.03
N GLN A 212 15.52 13.23 7.16
CA GLN A 212 16.43 12.13 7.50
C GLN A 212 17.89 12.58 7.51
N ASP A 213 18.73 11.90 8.28
CA ASP A 213 20.17 12.17 8.36
C ASP A 213 20.99 11.38 7.33
N LYS A 214 20.41 10.35 6.72
CA LYS A 214 21.04 9.48 5.71
C LYS A 214 20.08 9.13 4.61
N ILE A 215 20.57 9.09 3.35
CA ILE A 215 19.81 8.75 2.15
C ILE A 215 20.47 7.58 1.42
N PRO A 216 19.68 6.61 0.92
CA PRO A 216 20.18 5.50 0.13
C PRO A 216 20.72 5.97 -1.23
N MET A 217 21.81 5.36 -1.71
CA MET A 217 22.47 5.78 -2.95
C MET A 217 21.98 5.07 -4.20
N ASN A 218 21.51 3.81 -4.10
CA ASN A 218 20.95 3.13 -5.27
C ASN A 218 19.50 3.56 -5.53
N ASP A 219 18.78 3.88 -4.46
CA ASP A 219 17.37 4.27 -4.53
C ASP A 219 17.13 5.44 -3.58
N ILE A 220 17.35 6.65 -4.09
CA ILE A 220 17.30 7.90 -3.31
C ILE A 220 15.89 8.23 -2.79
N GLU A 221 14.85 7.61 -3.34
CA GLU A 221 13.47 7.75 -2.89
C GLU A 221 13.13 6.81 -1.73
N ALA A 222 13.84 5.69 -1.57
CA ALA A 222 13.62 4.79 -0.44
C ALA A 222 14.07 5.40 0.89
N ARG A 223 13.55 4.89 2.01
CA ARG A 223 13.81 5.42 3.36
C ARG A 223 14.20 4.34 4.34
N MET A 224 14.97 4.73 5.35
CA MET A 224 15.25 3.86 6.49
C MET A 224 13.97 3.70 7.33
N MET A 225 13.47 2.49 7.42
CA MET A 225 12.23 2.15 8.13
C MET A 225 12.48 1.02 9.13
N LYS A 226 11.68 0.97 10.18
CA LYS A 226 11.73 -0.11 11.18
C LYS A 226 10.87 -1.28 10.71
N GLY A 227 11.50 -2.41 10.42
CA GLY A 227 10.80 -3.65 10.06
C GLY A 227 10.06 -4.30 11.22
N LYS A 228 9.17 -5.26 10.91
CA LYS A 228 8.36 -5.98 11.92
C LYS A 228 9.20 -6.70 12.98
N LYS A 229 10.38 -7.18 12.63
CA LYS A 229 11.32 -7.86 13.56
C LYS A 229 12.20 -6.88 14.37
N GLY A 230 11.90 -5.56 14.30
CA GLY A 230 12.65 -4.54 15.03
C GLY A 230 13.96 -4.10 14.36
N ASN A 231 14.36 -4.73 13.27
CA ASN A 231 15.51 -4.32 12.46
C ASN A 231 15.18 -3.09 11.61
N PHE A 232 16.21 -2.30 11.27
CA PHE A 232 16.08 -1.20 10.32
C PHE A 232 16.48 -1.66 8.92
N LEU A 233 15.71 -1.27 7.92
CA LEU A 233 15.96 -1.58 6.52
C LEU A 233 15.61 -0.38 5.63
N VAL A 234 16.28 -0.28 4.51
CA VAL A 234 15.94 0.68 3.45
C VAL A 234 14.73 0.12 2.71
N ALA A 235 13.63 0.87 2.70
CA ALA A 235 12.34 0.35 2.28
C ALA A 235 11.39 1.44 1.79
N TYR A 236 10.28 0.98 1.20
CA TYR A 236 9.04 1.71 0.99
C TYR A 236 7.97 1.21 1.95
N ASN A 237 7.05 2.08 2.31
CA ASN A 237 5.83 1.72 3.00
C ASN A 237 4.71 1.58 1.97
N ILE A 238 4.10 0.40 1.93
CA ILE A 238 3.03 0.07 1.01
C ILE A 238 1.72 0.08 1.78
N GLN A 239 0.83 0.97 1.39
CA GLN A 239 -0.53 1.02 1.90
C GLN A 239 -1.46 0.31 0.93
N SER A 240 -2.43 -0.40 1.44
CA SER A 240 -3.42 -1.07 0.60
C SER A 240 -4.83 -0.93 1.15
N ALA A 241 -5.78 -0.96 0.24
CA ALA A 241 -7.20 -1.04 0.50
C ALA A 241 -7.73 -2.34 -0.09
N VAL A 242 -8.45 -3.14 0.69
CA VAL A 242 -8.96 -4.45 0.31
C VAL A 242 -10.46 -4.49 0.57
N ASP A 243 -11.24 -4.96 -0.41
CA ASP A 243 -12.67 -5.19 -0.24
C ASP A 243 -12.93 -6.35 0.71
N TYR A 244 -13.83 -6.12 1.66
CA TYR A 244 -14.16 -7.11 2.68
C TYR A 244 -14.85 -8.35 2.10
N ASP A 245 -15.74 -8.19 1.12
CA ASP A 245 -16.55 -9.31 0.61
C ASP A 245 -15.74 -10.23 -0.32
N THR A 246 -15.13 -9.65 -1.34
CA THR A 246 -14.39 -10.41 -2.36
C THR A 246 -12.94 -10.69 -2.00
N LYS A 247 -12.37 -9.96 -1.04
CA LYS A 247 -10.93 -9.93 -0.74
C LYS A 247 -10.06 -9.42 -1.90
N MET A 248 -10.67 -8.69 -2.84
CA MET A 248 -9.94 -8.05 -3.93
C MET A 248 -9.21 -6.79 -3.46
N ILE A 249 -8.06 -6.53 -4.04
CA ILE A 249 -7.27 -5.32 -3.77
C ILE A 249 -7.92 -4.16 -4.53
N CYS A 250 -8.42 -3.15 -3.80
CA CYS A 250 -9.03 -1.97 -4.37
C CYS A 250 -8.00 -0.92 -4.77
N ALA A 251 -6.94 -0.76 -3.98
CA ALA A 251 -5.85 0.16 -4.27
C ALA A 251 -4.57 -0.25 -3.55
N LEU A 252 -3.45 0.16 -4.15
CA LEU A 252 -2.13 0.17 -3.53
C LEU A 252 -1.57 1.59 -3.61
N HIS A 253 -0.86 2.02 -2.57
CA HIS A 253 -0.18 3.30 -2.53
C HIS A 253 1.21 3.13 -1.92
N VAL A 254 2.23 3.58 -2.64
CA VAL A 254 3.62 3.52 -2.20
C VAL A 254 4.01 4.86 -1.59
N THR A 255 4.54 4.84 -0.38
CA THR A 255 4.93 6.05 0.32
C THR A 255 6.31 5.95 0.95
N GLN A 256 6.96 7.08 1.11
CA GLN A 256 8.22 7.23 1.82
C GLN A 256 8.05 7.37 3.34
N SER A 257 6.80 7.46 3.82
CA SER A 257 6.53 7.61 5.25
C SER A 257 6.98 6.37 6.02
N PRO A 258 7.82 6.50 7.06
CA PRO A 258 8.25 5.36 7.85
C PRO A 258 7.16 4.81 8.78
N THR A 259 5.98 5.42 8.79
CA THR A 259 4.84 5.03 9.61
C THR A 259 3.52 5.15 8.85
N ASP A 260 2.56 4.30 9.18
CA ASP A 260 1.22 4.29 8.57
C ASP A 260 0.32 5.42 9.08
N HIS A 261 0.76 6.13 10.11
CA HIS A 261 -0.07 6.98 10.97
C HIS A 261 -0.93 8.01 10.23
N TYR A 262 -0.45 8.57 9.10
CA TYR A 262 -1.17 9.61 8.35
C TYR A 262 -1.51 9.18 6.92
N GLN A 263 -1.35 7.90 6.58
CA GLN A 263 -1.42 7.44 5.19
C GLN A 263 -2.84 7.06 4.75
N LEU A 264 -3.82 6.97 5.68
CA LEU A 264 -5.16 6.51 5.37
C LEU A 264 -5.87 7.34 4.29
N PRO A 265 -5.86 8.70 4.30
CA PRO A 265 -6.60 9.48 3.30
C PRO A 265 -6.15 9.21 1.87
N GLU A 266 -4.85 9.11 1.62
CA GLU A 266 -4.30 8.92 0.27
C GLU A 266 -4.68 7.57 -0.32
N VAL A 267 -4.51 6.48 0.43
CA VAL A 267 -4.91 5.15 -0.05
C VAL A 267 -6.42 5.00 -0.15
N ALA A 268 -7.18 5.67 0.73
CA ALA A 268 -8.64 5.65 0.71
C ALA A 268 -9.20 6.40 -0.50
N ASP A 269 -8.67 7.59 -0.84
CA ASP A 269 -9.07 8.32 -2.04
C ASP A 269 -8.75 7.52 -3.31
N LYS A 270 -7.59 6.88 -3.37
CA LYS A 270 -7.20 6.00 -4.47
C LYS A 270 -8.15 4.81 -4.61
N ALA A 271 -8.52 4.17 -3.49
CA ALA A 271 -9.50 3.09 -3.49
C ALA A 271 -10.88 3.56 -3.96
N ILE A 272 -11.36 4.70 -3.48
CA ILE A 272 -12.64 5.28 -3.90
C ILE A 272 -12.64 5.55 -5.42
N ASN A 273 -11.54 6.12 -5.95
CA ASN A 273 -11.40 6.37 -7.38
C ASN A 273 -11.44 5.07 -8.20
N ASN A 274 -10.75 4.03 -7.74
CA ASN A 274 -10.72 2.75 -8.43
C ASN A 274 -12.06 1.99 -8.35
N MET A 275 -12.75 2.08 -7.21
CA MET A 275 -14.08 1.47 -7.04
C MET A 275 -15.21 2.28 -7.70
N GLY A 276 -14.98 3.58 -7.97
CA GLY A 276 -16.00 4.52 -8.44
C GLY A 276 -17.10 4.81 -7.41
N LYS A 277 -16.88 4.49 -6.14
CA LYS A 277 -17.88 4.60 -5.06
C LYS A 277 -17.21 4.83 -3.71
N VAL A 278 -17.86 5.64 -2.86
CA VAL A 278 -17.49 5.78 -1.45
C VAL A 278 -18.05 4.59 -0.65
N PRO A 279 -17.22 3.83 0.08
CA PRO A 279 -17.69 2.71 0.90
C PRO A 279 -18.50 3.19 2.10
N THR A 280 -19.46 2.39 2.55
CA THR A 280 -20.23 2.69 3.76
C THR A 280 -19.35 2.58 5.02
N HIS A 281 -18.52 1.53 5.08
CA HIS A 281 -17.61 1.26 6.20
C HIS A 281 -16.16 1.21 5.71
N MET A 282 -15.25 1.70 6.57
CA MET A 282 -13.82 1.55 6.35
C MET A 282 -13.12 1.23 7.66
N SER A 283 -12.41 0.12 7.70
CA SER A 283 -11.66 -0.32 8.88
C SER A 283 -10.15 -0.18 8.70
N ALA A 284 -9.46 0.12 9.80
CA ALA A 284 -8.01 0.19 9.83
C ALA A 284 -7.45 -0.15 11.21
N ASP A 285 -6.15 -0.41 11.32
CA ASP A 285 -5.48 -0.68 12.60
C ASP A 285 -5.39 0.58 13.47
N THR A 286 -5.15 0.36 14.76
CA THR A 286 -4.96 1.40 15.79
C THR A 286 -3.90 2.44 15.42
N ILE A 287 -2.92 2.10 14.57
CA ILE A 287 -1.89 3.04 14.12
C ILE A 287 -2.48 4.20 13.30
N TYR A 288 -3.61 3.98 12.63
CA TYR A 288 -4.33 5.00 11.87
C TYR A 288 -5.25 5.87 12.72
N LEU A 289 -5.34 5.63 14.03
CA LEU A 289 -6.16 6.44 14.94
C LEU A 289 -5.51 7.81 15.17
N ASN A 290 -5.93 8.78 14.39
CA ASN A 290 -5.51 10.17 14.51
C ASN A 290 -6.58 11.11 13.93
N ARG A 291 -6.46 12.40 14.23
CA ARG A 291 -7.44 13.42 13.81
C ARG A 291 -7.62 13.49 12.29
N ILE A 292 -6.55 13.32 11.51
CA ILE A 292 -6.61 13.40 10.04
C ILE A 292 -7.49 12.28 9.48
N SER A 293 -7.23 11.03 9.89
CA SER A 293 -8.05 9.88 9.48
C SER A 293 -9.51 10.00 9.90
N LEU A 294 -9.74 10.43 11.15
CA LEU A 294 -11.10 10.59 11.67
C LEU A 294 -11.85 11.73 10.99
N SER A 295 -11.19 12.87 10.73
CA SER A 295 -11.79 13.97 9.96
C SER A 295 -12.08 13.58 8.53
N TYR A 296 -11.21 12.76 7.91
CA TYR A 296 -11.42 12.22 6.57
C TYR A 296 -12.72 11.40 6.51
N PHE A 297 -12.94 10.48 7.45
CA PHE A 297 -14.16 9.70 7.52
C PHE A 297 -15.41 10.58 7.62
N VAL A 298 -15.39 11.58 8.51
CA VAL A 298 -16.51 12.52 8.66
C VAL A 298 -16.79 13.29 7.37
N ASN A 299 -15.74 13.80 6.73
CA ASN A 299 -15.85 14.60 5.50
C ASN A 299 -16.38 13.79 4.31
N LYS A 300 -16.02 12.49 4.25
CA LYS A 300 -16.47 11.58 3.16
C LYS A 300 -17.78 10.86 3.49
N GLY A 301 -18.33 11.02 4.70
CA GLY A 301 -19.51 10.29 5.13
C GLY A 301 -19.28 8.79 5.33
N ILE A 302 -18.06 8.39 5.65
CA ILE A 302 -17.65 7.00 5.85
C ILE A 302 -17.80 6.63 7.32
N ASP A 303 -18.40 5.49 7.60
CA ASP A 303 -18.48 4.92 8.95
C ASP A 303 -17.14 4.22 9.30
N GLY A 304 -16.17 4.98 9.80
CA GLY A 304 -14.84 4.49 10.14
C GLY A 304 -14.83 3.56 11.35
N LEU A 305 -14.00 2.50 11.31
CA LEU A 305 -13.81 1.52 12.37
C LEU A 305 -12.32 1.40 12.72
N ILE A 306 -11.87 2.14 13.71
CA ILE A 306 -10.48 2.09 14.18
C ILE A 306 -10.46 1.78 15.68
N PRO A 307 -9.85 0.66 16.11
CA PRO A 307 -9.81 0.30 17.52
C PRO A 307 -8.92 1.27 18.31
N THR A 308 -9.30 1.50 19.54
CA THR A 308 -8.52 2.33 20.48
C THR A 308 -7.64 1.46 21.36
N ARG A 309 -6.47 1.96 21.73
CA ARG A 309 -5.58 1.25 22.65
C ARG A 309 -6.20 1.26 24.04
N LYS A 310 -6.55 0.07 24.54
CA LYS A 310 -6.85 -0.10 25.97
C LYS A 310 -5.53 -0.05 26.74
N GLN A 311 -5.41 0.86 27.69
CA GLN A 311 -4.32 0.76 28.66
C GLN A 311 -4.58 -0.48 29.52
N SER A 312 -3.58 -1.37 29.66
CA SER A 312 -3.74 -2.51 30.54
C SER A 312 -4.01 -2.02 31.97
N LYS A 313 -4.94 -2.69 32.69
CA LYS A 313 -5.23 -2.38 34.10
C LYS A 313 -3.96 -2.38 34.97
N GLU A 314 -2.96 -3.15 34.60
CA GLU A 314 -1.65 -3.23 35.27
C GLU A 314 -0.81 -1.98 35.06
N LYS A 315 -0.77 -1.41 33.84
CA LYS A 315 -0.11 -0.12 33.59
C LYS A 315 -0.76 1.03 34.34
N ILE A 316 -2.07 1.02 34.48
CA ILE A 316 -2.82 2.02 35.26
C ILE A 316 -2.44 1.96 36.73
N LYS A 317 -2.31 0.75 37.31
CA LYS A 317 -1.87 0.53 38.70
C LYS A 317 -0.42 0.95 38.95
N GLN A 318 0.47 0.77 37.97
CA GLN A 318 1.89 1.13 38.09
C GLN A 318 2.13 2.65 38.04
N LEU A 319 1.25 3.43 37.35
CA LEU A 319 1.45 4.87 37.16
C LEU A 319 1.11 5.71 38.38
N ASN A 320 0.14 5.30 39.21
CA ASN A 320 -0.18 5.94 40.50
C ASN A 320 -1.22 5.10 41.28
N PRO A 321 -0.81 4.21 42.20
CA PRO A 321 -1.74 3.34 42.91
C PRO A 321 -2.75 4.08 43.80
N ASN A 322 -2.45 5.33 44.15
CA ASN A 322 -3.26 6.16 45.09
C ASN A 322 -4.00 7.32 44.42
N GLN A 323 -4.00 7.41 43.08
CA GLN A 323 -4.67 8.53 42.40
C GLN A 323 -5.67 8.04 41.35
N PHE A 324 -6.83 8.68 41.27
CA PHE A 324 -7.80 8.45 40.24
C PHE A 324 -7.19 8.77 38.85
N HIS A 325 -6.94 7.71 38.05
CA HIS A 325 -6.48 7.85 36.68
C HIS A 325 -7.62 8.39 35.79
N LYS A 326 -7.26 9.03 34.65
CA LYS A 326 -8.25 9.60 33.72
C LYS A 326 -9.28 8.56 33.22
N ASP A 327 -8.95 7.30 33.16
CA ASP A 327 -9.83 6.22 32.71
C ASP A 327 -10.94 5.87 33.72
N HIS A 328 -10.85 6.38 34.95
CA HIS A 328 -11.92 6.32 35.93
C HIS A 328 -12.96 7.46 35.75
N PHE A 329 -12.71 8.41 34.86
CA PHE A 329 -13.61 9.52 34.55
C PHE A 329 -14.49 9.13 33.36
N PHE A 330 -15.79 9.12 33.56
CA PHE A 330 -16.76 8.77 32.55
C PHE A 330 -17.11 9.98 31.67
N TYR A 331 -16.96 9.89 30.37
CA TYR A 331 -17.30 10.96 29.43
C TYR A 331 -18.75 10.86 28.99
N ILE A 332 -19.48 11.98 29.07
CA ILE A 332 -20.85 12.11 28.58
C ILE A 332 -20.82 12.93 27.30
N SER A 333 -21.01 12.23 26.16
CA SER A 333 -20.86 12.80 24.81
C SER A 333 -21.82 13.95 24.53
N ASP A 334 -23.08 13.82 24.94
CA ASP A 334 -24.13 14.77 24.64
C ASP A 334 -23.95 16.10 25.35
N LEU A 335 -23.27 16.06 26.50
CA LEU A 335 -22.99 17.24 27.32
C LEU A 335 -21.55 17.75 27.20
N ASP A 336 -20.68 17.01 26.45
CA ASP A 336 -19.26 17.31 26.31
C ASP A 336 -18.55 17.54 27.66
N LEU A 337 -18.75 16.64 28.60
CA LEU A 337 -18.15 16.71 29.94
C LEU A 337 -17.70 15.34 30.42
N PHE A 338 -16.81 15.31 31.41
CA PHE A 338 -16.47 14.11 32.15
C PHE A 338 -17.17 14.08 33.50
N MET A 339 -17.66 12.91 33.89
CA MET A 339 -18.09 12.66 35.28
C MET A 339 -16.90 12.05 36.04
N CYS A 340 -16.49 12.66 37.12
CA CYS A 340 -15.42 12.15 37.96
C CYS A 340 -15.90 10.95 38.82
N PRO A 341 -15.01 10.11 39.39
CA PRO A 341 -15.40 9.01 40.28
C PRO A 341 -16.20 9.40 41.51
N ALA A 342 -16.11 10.69 41.94
CA ALA A 342 -16.91 11.25 43.02
C ALA A 342 -18.26 11.84 42.55
N GLY A 343 -18.71 11.54 41.34
CA GLY A 343 -19.99 11.96 40.77
C GLY A 343 -20.06 13.45 40.41
N GLN A 344 -18.94 14.15 40.28
CA GLN A 344 -18.93 15.58 39.94
C GLN A 344 -18.60 15.81 38.46
N PRO A 345 -19.32 16.71 37.76
CA PRO A 345 -19.04 17.03 36.36
C PRO A 345 -17.75 17.82 36.20
N MET A 346 -16.95 17.41 35.21
CA MET A 346 -15.74 18.12 34.78
C MET A 346 -16.05 18.78 33.44
N TYR A 347 -16.17 20.08 33.43
CA TYR A 347 -16.59 20.85 32.26
C TYR A 347 -15.44 21.11 31.30
N PHE A 348 -15.77 21.27 30.03
CA PHE A 348 -14.82 21.79 29.04
C PHE A 348 -14.28 23.15 29.49
N TYR A 349 -12.97 23.28 29.53
CA TYR A 349 -12.30 24.50 29.96
C TYR A 349 -11.68 25.25 28.79
N LYS A 350 -10.84 24.57 27.99
CA LYS A 350 -10.23 25.17 26.80
C LYS A 350 -9.71 24.09 25.83
N GLU A 351 -9.56 24.50 24.57
CA GLU A 351 -8.83 23.77 23.55
C GLU A 351 -7.62 24.59 23.10
N TYR A 352 -6.51 23.94 22.85
CA TYR A 352 -5.32 24.57 22.28
C TYR A 352 -4.55 23.60 21.40
N THR A 353 -3.82 24.18 20.46
CA THR A 353 -2.96 23.43 19.53
C THR A 353 -1.51 23.50 20.01
N GLU A 354 -0.92 22.36 20.29
CA GLU A 354 0.48 22.22 20.59
C GLU A 354 1.23 21.92 19.28
N LYS A 355 2.14 22.81 18.88
CA LYS A 355 2.95 22.62 17.68
C LYS A 355 3.80 21.36 17.79
N ASN A 356 3.81 20.57 16.73
CA ASN A 356 4.69 19.39 16.70
C ASN A 356 6.14 19.85 16.48
N LYS A 357 7.07 19.25 17.21
CA LYS A 357 8.51 19.51 17.02
C LYS A 357 9.02 19.03 15.67
N ASP A 358 8.37 18.03 15.09
CA ASP A 358 8.63 17.52 13.77
C ASP A 358 7.70 18.24 12.77
N PRO A 359 8.24 19.05 11.84
CA PRO A 359 7.44 19.82 10.88
C PRO A 359 6.62 18.94 9.91
N ASN A 360 6.98 17.65 9.78
CA ASN A 360 6.26 16.70 8.93
C ASN A 360 5.09 16.02 9.64
N LYS A 361 4.85 16.37 10.91
CA LYS A 361 3.72 15.84 11.69
C LYS A 361 2.73 16.93 12.01
N PRO A 362 1.42 16.65 11.94
CA PRO A 362 0.41 17.63 12.28
C PRO A 362 0.50 18.03 13.75
N ASP A 363 0.12 19.26 14.01
CA ASP A 363 0.03 19.80 15.35
C ASP A 363 -0.99 19.01 16.19
N LYS A 364 -0.73 18.91 17.49
CA LYS A 364 -1.57 18.17 18.43
C LYS A 364 -2.63 19.09 19.03
N VAL A 365 -3.90 18.75 18.84
CA VAL A 365 -5.01 19.43 19.53
C VAL A 365 -5.19 18.78 20.89
N LYS A 366 -5.24 19.62 21.94
CA LYS A 366 -5.51 19.21 23.32
C LYS A 366 -6.74 19.92 23.85
N ARG A 367 -7.66 19.16 24.45
CA ARG A 367 -8.85 19.68 25.15
C ARG A 367 -8.70 19.41 26.63
N LEU A 368 -8.98 20.42 27.40
CA LEU A 368 -8.90 20.37 28.88
C LEU A 368 -10.28 20.45 29.48
N TYR A 369 -10.51 19.59 30.48
CA TYR A 369 -11.74 19.57 31.27
C TYR A 369 -11.37 19.64 32.75
N ASN A 370 -12.05 20.49 33.49
CA ASN A 370 -11.87 20.63 34.94
C ASN A 370 -13.13 21.08 35.66
N ASN A 371 -13.10 21.01 36.98
CA ASN A 371 -14.08 21.62 37.87
C ASN A 371 -13.38 22.05 39.15
N TYR A 372 -12.88 23.28 39.14
CA TYR A 372 -12.15 23.84 40.29
C TYR A 372 -13.00 23.84 41.56
N SER A 373 -14.24 24.28 41.47
CA SER A 373 -15.16 24.46 42.64
C SER A 373 -15.43 23.11 43.31
N ALA A 374 -15.75 22.06 42.53
CA ALA A 374 -16.00 20.73 43.07
C ALA A 374 -14.74 20.11 43.67
N CYS A 375 -13.59 20.28 43.02
CA CYS A 375 -12.32 19.72 43.50
C CYS A 375 -11.85 20.38 44.83
N LYS A 376 -12.20 21.64 45.09
CA LYS A 376 -11.79 22.38 46.29
C LYS A 376 -12.31 21.73 47.58
N TYR A 377 -13.55 21.22 47.55
CA TYR A 377 -14.23 20.65 48.71
C TYR A 377 -14.44 19.12 48.60
N CYS A 378 -13.76 18.46 47.68
CA CYS A 378 -13.93 17.05 47.45
C CYS A 378 -13.37 16.18 48.58
N ILE A 379 -14.17 15.23 49.08
CA ILE A 379 -13.77 14.32 50.15
C ILE A 379 -12.64 13.36 49.70
N HIS A 380 -12.58 13.05 48.41
CA HIS A 380 -11.53 12.19 47.78
C HIS A 380 -10.33 13.00 47.30
N ARG A 381 -10.15 14.21 47.75
CA ARG A 381 -9.09 15.10 47.28
C ARG A 381 -7.70 14.47 47.46
N LYS A 382 -7.44 13.80 48.59
CA LYS A 382 -6.17 13.17 48.92
C LYS A 382 -5.84 11.97 47.98
N ASP A 383 -6.90 11.29 47.52
CA ASP A 383 -6.76 10.11 46.63
C ASP A 383 -6.69 10.53 45.15
N CYS A 384 -7.07 11.77 44.82
CA CYS A 384 -7.19 12.25 43.43
C CYS A 384 -6.07 13.22 43.03
N LEU A 385 -5.60 14.05 43.96
CA LEU A 385 -4.69 15.16 43.70
C LEU A 385 -3.39 15.01 44.50
N THR A 386 -2.28 15.45 43.90
CA THR A 386 -1.04 15.67 44.65
C THR A 386 -1.14 16.94 45.48
N GLU A 387 -0.27 17.11 46.51
CA GLU A 387 -0.23 18.30 47.36
C GLU A 387 -0.07 19.63 46.59
N LYS A 388 0.60 19.58 45.44
CA LYS A 388 0.83 20.75 44.57
C LYS A 388 -0.34 21.08 43.65
N GLN A 389 -1.32 20.20 43.51
CA GLN A 389 -2.45 20.40 42.59
C GLN A 389 -3.64 21.02 43.29
N THR A 390 -4.22 22.05 42.70
CA THR A 390 -5.44 22.71 43.20
C THR A 390 -6.71 21.98 42.76
N HIS A 391 -6.71 21.41 41.57
CA HIS A 391 -7.84 20.69 40.96
C HIS A 391 -7.34 19.63 39.95
N LYS A 392 -8.19 18.68 39.65
CA LYS A 392 -7.95 17.70 38.59
C LYS A 392 -8.24 18.30 37.22
N THR A 393 -7.34 18.10 36.30
CA THR A 393 -7.54 18.42 34.88
C THR A 393 -7.43 17.14 34.05
N ILE A 394 -8.45 16.87 33.25
CA ILE A 394 -8.45 15.81 32.27
C ILE A 394 -7.98 16.42 30.95
N THR A 395 -6.90 15.88 30.40
CA THR A 395 -6.39 16.28 29.09
C THR A 395 -6.74 15.21 28.07
N GLU A 396 -7.48 15.61 27.04
CA GLU A 396 -7.77 14.80 25.88
C GLU A 396 -6.81 15.15 24.75
N ASN A 397 -6.15 14.13 24.20
CA ASN A 397 -5.33 14.25 23.00
C ASN A 397 -6.18 13.84 21.80
N GLY A 398 -6.13 14.61 20.70
CA GLY A 398 -6.86 14.32 19.47
C GLY A 398 -8.29 14.82 19.43
N GLY A 399 -8.81 15.29 20.53
CA GLY A 399 -10.09 15.98 20.61
C GLY A 399 -11.33 15.08 20.54
N ARG A 400 -12.44 15.69 20.13
CA ARG A 400 -13.78 15.10 20.16
C ARG A 400 -13.92 13.85 19.30
N LEU A 401 -13.24 13.81 18.13
CA LEU A 401 -13.36 12.70 17.19
C LEU A 401 -12.74 11.38 17.70
N GLU A 402 -11.56 11.45 18.35
CA GLU A 402 -10.94 10.25 18.93
C GLU A 402 -11.78 9.69 20.08
N ARG A 403 -12.37 10.58 20.89
CA ARG A 403 -13.27 10.18 21.96
C ARG A 403 -14.56 9.54 21.42
N ALA A 404 -15.14 10.12 20.37
CA ALA A 404 -16.31 9.53 19.71
C ALA A 404 -16.00 8.12 19.15
N MET A 405 -14.83 7.96 18.52
CA MET A 405 -14.37 6.66 18.04
C MET A 405 -14.18 5.66 19.18
N PHE A 406 -13.65 6.11 20.33
CA PHE A 406 -13.52 5.25 21.51
C PHE A 406 -14.86 4.66 21.95
N PHE A 407 -15.88 5.50 22.15
CA PHE A 407 -17.21 5.04 22.56
C PHE A 407 -17.91 4.21 21.51
N LYS A 408 -17.72 4.55 20.24
CA LYS A 408 -18.22 3.75 19.12
C LYS A 408 -17.68 2.33 19.21
N MET A 409 -16.36 2.17 19.33
CA MET A 409 -15.69 0.86 19.36
C MET A 409 -15.93 0.07 20.67
N GLU A 410 -16.52 0.67 21.73
CA GLU A 410 -16.97 -0.04 22.92
C GLU A 410 -18.32 -0.77 22.73
N LYS A 411 -19.12 -0.37 21.74
CA LYS A 411 -20.40 -1.02 21.44
C LYS A 411 -20.20 -2.37 20.79
N GLU A 412 -20.99 -3.37 21.21
CA GLU A 412 -20.84 -4.77 20.75
C GLU A 412 -21.05 -4.94 19.23
N GLU A 413 -21.93 -4.14 18.62
CA GLU A 413 -22.16 -4.15 17.17
C GLU A 413 -20.88 -3.85 16.38
N TYR A 414 -20.13 -2.80 16.77
CA TYR A 414 -18.88 -2.40 16.10
C TYR A 414 -17.71 -3.31 16.45
N LYS A 415 -17.67 -3.87 17.67
CA LYS A 415 -16.69 -4.91 18.01
C LYS A 415 -16.87 -6.15 17.14
N LYS A 416 -18.13 -6.58 16.94
CA LYS A 416 -18.48 -7.71 16.08
C LYS A 416 -18.10 -7.43 14.63
N GLU A 417 -18.39 -6.22 14.11
CA GLU A 417 -18.03 -5.84 12.76
C GLU A 417 -16.51 -5.81 12.59
N PHE A 418 -15.79 -5.21 13.51
CA PHE A 418 -14.33 -5.17 13.51
C PHE A 418 -13.67 -6.55 13.69
N SER A 419 -14.31 -7.47 14.43
CA SER A 419 -13.79 -8.84 14.63
C SER A 419 -13.72 -9.68 13.34
N LYS A 420 -14.37 -9.25 12.28
CA LYS A 420 -14.30 -9.85 10.94
C LYS A 420 -12.97 -9.55 10.21
N ARG A 421 -12.19 -8.57 10.68
CA ARG A 421 -10.93 -8.11 10.10
C ARG A 421 -9.91 -9.22 9.81
N PRO A 422 -9.66 -10.23 10.67
CA PRO A 422 -8.68 -11.28 10.39
C PRO A 422 -8.93 -12.02 9.08
N SER A 423 -10.16 -12.02 8.57
CA SER A 423 -10.50 -12.64 7.28
C SER A 423 -9.86 -11.92 6.08
N VAL A 424 -9.42 -10.66 6.24
CA VAL A 424 -8.78 -9.82 5.22
C VAL A 424 -7.26 -9.85 5.32
N GLU A 425 -6.69 -10.30 6.45
CA GLU A 425 -5.24 -10.52 6.59
C GLU A 425 -4.71 -11.60 5.63
N GLY A 426 -5.57 -12.57 5.24
CA GLY A 426 -5.25 -13.61 4.27
C GLY A 426 -4.75 -13.09 2.92
N PRO A 427 -5.43 -12.15 2.25
CA PRO A 427 -4.97 -11.52 1.01
C PRO A 427 -3.57 -10.92 1.11
N PHE A 428 -3.26 -10.27 2.23
CA PHE A 428 -1.92 -9.71 2.49
C PHE A 428 -0.85 -10.78 2.66
N GLY A 429 -1.16 -11.87 3.35
CA GLY A 429 -0.28 -13.02 3.48
C GLY A 429 0.04 -13.62 2.11
N ILE A 430 -0.98 -13.91 1.31
CA ILE A 430 -0.86 -14.43 -0.04
C ILE A 430 -0.05 -13.46 -0.92
N PHE A 431 -0.35 -12.17 -0.85
CA PHE A 431 0.33 -11.15 -1.63
C PHE A 431 1.82 -11.08 -1.28
N LYS A 432 2.18 -11.21 -0.01
CA LYS A 432 3.58 -11.23 0.44
C LYS A 432 4.30 -12.51 0.04
N GLU A 433 3.68 -13.67 0.28
CA GLU A 433 4.33 -14.98 0.11
C GLU A 433 4.39 -15.40 -1.36
N GLN A 434 3.29 -15.26 -2.10
CA GLN A 434 3.19 -15.77 -3.48
C GLN A 434 3.70 -14.77 -4.51
N TYR A 435 3.53 -13.45 -4.29
CA TYR A 435 3.98 -12.42 -5.22
C TYR A 435 5.32 -11.79 -4.84
N HIS A 436 6.04 -12.38 -3.87
CA HIS A 436 7.38 -11.96 -3.44
C HIS A 436 7.50 -10.45 -3.14
N VAL A 437 6.44 -9.89 -2.54
CA VAL A 437 6.36 -8.45 -2.27
C VAL A 437 7.34 -7.99 -1.17
N GLU A 438 8.11 -8.91 -0.56
CA GLU A 438 9.03 -8.57 0.54
C GLU A 438 10.24 -7.72 0.11
N GLN A 439 10.74 -7.90 -1.11
CA GLN A 439 11.88 -7.15 -1.62
C GLN A 439 11.63 -6.62 -3.03
N GLU A 440 11.95 -5.34 -3.24
CA GLU A 440 11.87 -4.71 -4.55
C GLU A 440 13.12 -5.03 -5.40
N ILE A 441 12.91 -5.12 -6.70
CA ILE A 441 13.99 -5.32 -7.70
C ILE A 441 14.09 -4.15 -8.67
N VAL A 442 13.16 -3.19 -8.60
CA VAL A 442 13.20 -1.92 -9.35
C VAL A 442 13.58 -0.77 -8.43
N ILE A 443 13.95 0.35 -9.02
CA ILE A 443 14.39 1.56 -8.33
C ILE A 443 13.35 2.65 -8.58
N GLY A 444 13.00 3.37 -7.53
CA GLY A 444 12.07 4.49 -7.55
C GLY A 444 10.64 4.11 -7.17
N MET A 445 9.95 5.07 -6.59
CA MET A 445 8.62 4.90 -6.01
C MET A 445 7.56 4.60 -7.07
N THR A 446 7.57 5.33 -8.18
CA THR A 446 6.62 5.13 -9.29
C THR A 446 6.74 3.74 -9.89
N LYS A 447 7.95 3.28 -10.21
CA LYS A 447 8.16 1.93 -10.76
C LYS A 447 7.79 0.83 -9.77
N THR A 448 8.04 1.06 -8.49
CA THR A 448 7.61 0.16 -7.41
C THR A 448 6.09 0.06 -7.38
N GLU A 449 5.37 1.18 -7.49
CA GLU A 449 3.91 1.21 -7.50
C GLU A 449 3.33 0.55 -8.76
N GLU A 450 3.86 0.84 -9.94
CA GLU A 450 3.47 0.19 -11.20
C GLU A 450 3.62 -1.34 -11.12
N ARG A 451 4.72 -1.81 -10.54
CA ARG A 451 4.97 -3.24 -10.39
C ARG A 451 4.01 -3.88 -9.40
N LEU A 452 3.73 -3.21 -8.28
CA LEU A 452 2.74 -3.66 -7.30
C LEU A 452 1.33 -3.68 -7.89
N ASN A 453 0.99 -2.75 -8.77
CA ASN A 453 -0.29 -2.76 -9.47
C ASN A 453 -0.41 -3.97 -10.42
N LEU A 454 0.68 -4.40 -11.07
CA LEU A 454 0.68 -5.66 -11.84
C LEU A 454 0.48 -6.89 -10.93
N ASP A 455 1.11 -6.90 -9.74
CA ASP A 455 0.92 -7.95 -8.75
C ASP A 455 -0.53 -8.00 -8.27
N ALA A 456 -1.12 -6.84 -7.95
CA ALA A 456 -2.51 -6.71 -7.53
C ALA A 456 -3.50 -7.10 -8.63
N LEU A 457 -3.22 -6.73 -9.87
CA LEU A 457 -3.99 -7.12 -11.04
C LEU A 457 -4.03 -8.65 -11.20
N ALA A 458 -2.87 -9.30 -11.14
CA ALA A 458 -2.76 -10.75 -11.24
C ALA A 458 -3.51 -11.45 -10.11
N TYR A 459 -3.38 -10.93 -8.87
CA TYR A 459 -4.12 -11.41 -7.71
C TYR A 459 -5.64 -11.26 -7.92
N ASN A 460 -6.10 -10.09 -8.35
CA ASN A 460 -7.52 -9.82 -8.56
C ASN A 460 -8.12 -10.68 -9.68
N ILE A 461 -7.41 -10.87 -10.77
CA ILE A 461 -7.85 -11.76 -11.86
C ILE A 461 -8.01 -13.19 -11.34
N LYS A 462 -7.03 -13.71 -10.59
CA LYS A 462 -7.10 -15.05 -9.98
C LYS A 462 -8.26 -15.13 -8.99
N ARG A 463 -8.48 -14.09 -8.20
CA ARG A 463 -9.58 -14.03 -7.23
C ARG A 463 -10.93 -14.01 -7.93
N LEU A 464 -11.09 -13.17 -8.95
CA LEU A 464 -12.30 -13.06 -9.74
C LEU A 464 -12.63 -14.38 -10.46
N TYR A 465 -11.62 -15.01 -11.07
CA TYR A 465 -11.76 -16.35 -11.66
C TYR A 465 -12.30 -17.37 -10.65
N ASN A 466 -11.75 -17.41 -9.41
CA ASN A 466 -12.19 -18.33 -8.37
C ASN A 466 -13.62 -18.03 -7.88
N LEU A 467 -14.01 -16.76 -7.82
CA LEU A 467 -15.39 -16.36 -7.47
C LEU A 467 -16.38 -16.87 -8.51
N ILE A 468 -16.05 -16.71 -9.79
CA ILE A 468 -16.87 -17.20 -10.92
C ILE A 468 -16.98 -18.73 -10.85
N GLN A 469 -15.87 -19.44 -10.64
CA GLN A 469 -15.89 -20.92 -10.53
C GLN A 469 -16.70 -21.39 -9.31
N GLY A 470 -16.67 -20.67 -8.20
CA GLY A 470 -17.40 -20.98 -6.98
C GLY A 470 -18.93 -20.86 -7.11
N GLU A 471 -19.41 -19.94 -7.94
CA GLU A 471 -20.84 -19.80 -8.27
C GLU A 471 -21.31 -20.87 -9.27
N GLN A 472 -20.39 -21.40 -10.08
CA GLN A 472 -20.64 -22.39 -11.14
C GLN A 472 -20.74 -23.85 -10.64
N ASN A 473 -21.25 -24.10 -9.44
CA ASN A 473 -21.83 -25.43 -9.17
C ASN A 473 -22.97 -25.79 -10.15
N ASN A 474 -23.38 -24.87 -11.02
CA ASN A 474 -24.16 -25.05 -12.24
C ASN A 474 -23.28 -24.68 -13.44
N LYS A 475 -22.96 -25.69 -14.24
CA LYS A 475 -22.09 -25.67 -15.43
C LYS A 475 -22.55 -24.76 -16.56
N GLU A 476 -22.53 -23.46 -16.40
CA GLU A 476 -22.61 -22.50 -17.52
C GLU A 476 -21.23 -22.00 -17.87
N ASP A 477 -20.92 -22.00 -19.15
CA ASP A 477 -19.58 -21.83 -19.69
C ASP A 477 -18.92 -20.48 -19.32
N ILE A 478 -17.66 -20.50 -18.92
CA ILE A 478 -16.77 -19.32 -18.80
C ILE A 478 -16.81 -18.48 -20.10
N VAL A 479 -17.13 -19.07 -21.21
CA VAL A 479 -17.28 -18.45 -22.52
C VAL A 479 -18.47 -17.47 -22.52
N ASP A 480 -19.62 -17.85 -21.99
CA ASP A 480 -20.83 -16.97 -21.93
C ASP A 480 -20.63 -15.81 -20.96
N PHE A 481 -19.81 -16.02 -19.93
CA PHE A 481 -19.45 -14.95 -18.99
C PHE A 481 -18.72 -13.79 -19.66
N CYS A 482 -17.81 -14.09 -20.54
CA CYS A 482 -17.02 -13.06 -21.21
C CYS A 482 -17.82 -12.35 -22.32
N GLU A 483 -18.82 -12.99 -22.95
CA GLU A 483 -19.72 -12.35 -23.93
C GLU A 483 -20.58 -11.26 -23.31
N SER A 484 -20.86 -11.35 -21.99
CA SER A 484 -21.60 -10.30 -21.26
C SER A 484 -20.80 -8.99 -21.06
N ILE A 485 -19.49 -8.99 -21.26
CA ILE A 485 -18.64 -7.79 -21.16
C ILE A 485 -18.75 -6.97 -22.45
N SER A 486 -18.91 -7.62 -23.62
CA SER A 486 -18.95 -6.98 -24.93
C SER A 486 -20.18 -6.10 -25.17
N THR A 487 -21.27 -6.26 -24.40
CA THR A 487 -22.52 -5.49 -24.56
C THR A 487 -22.52 -4.13 -23.85
N THR A 488 -21.47 -3.70 -23.20
CA THR A 488 -21.46 -2.43 -22.46
C THR A 488 -20.44 -1.42 -23.00
N HIS A 489 -20.53 -1.10 -24.31
CA HIS A 489 -19.69 -0.08 -24.97
C HIS A 489 -20.14 1.37 -24.71
N GLN A 490 -20.62 1.71 -23.51
CA GLN A 490 -20.88 3.09 -23.11
C GLN A 490 -20.37 3.39 -21.69
N LEU A 491 -19.04 3.30 -21.49
CA LEU A 491 -18.41 3.99 -20.39
C LEU A 491 -17.49 5.04 -20.99
N LYS A 492 -17.97 6.29 -21.06
CA LYS A 492 -17.09 7.45 -21.19
C LYS A 492 -16.20 7.49 -19.94
N LEU A 493 -14.95 7.16 -20.12
CA LEU A 493 -13.90 7.50 -19.16
C LEU A 493 -13.68 9.01 -19.29
N ASP A 494 -14.29 9.81 -18.41
CA ASP A 494 -13.79 11.14 -18.12
C ASP A 494 -12.47 10.97 -17.33
N VAL A 495 -11.41 10.71 -18.06
CA VAL A 495 -10.05 10.78 -17.52
C VAL A 495 -9.52 12.15 -17.90
N ASP A 496 -9.76 13.13 -17.06
CA ASP A 496 -8.98 14.34 -17.06
C ASP A 496 -7.56 13.99 -16.57
N ILE A 497 -6.67 13.83 -17.53
CA ILE A 497 -5.22 13.70 -17.29
C ILE A 497 -4.70 15.12 -17.07
N TYR A 498 -4.46 15.48 -15.82
CA TYR A 498 -3.55 16.58 -15.44
C TYR A 498 -2.24 16.02 -14.90
#